data_9590f37e474ccef1e2bc380255fab24a
#
_entry.id   9590f37e474ccef1e2bc380255fab24a
#
_cell.length_a   1.000
_cell.length_b   1.000
_cell.length_c   1.000
_cell.angle_alpha   90.00
_cell.angle_beta   90.00
_cell.angle_gamma   90.00
#
_symmetry.space_group_name_H-M   'P 1'
#
loop_
_entity.id
_entity.type
_entity.pdbx_description
1 polymer ?
#
loop_
_entity_poly.entity_id
_entity_poly.type
_entity_poly.pdbx_seq_one_letter_code
_entity_poly.pdbx_strand_id
1 'polypeptide(L)'
;MLRGRLCTVRHMLNTDVNAYIALTNDLPSRGDYYSSQFTSPELLRKEFIQTAFVSEDKELFVIEDAAHNLIGSIHHFKSRTPLCREIGYRLFDPALAGRGYITAATGLLIDYLFGAYQYHRLELMMEPNNVGSERVALKCGFTFEGTLRQAFFLNGAIRDARLYSLLRPEWAAARAVVTNLPEL
;
A
#
# COMPACT_ATOMS: atom_id res chain seq x y z
N MET A 1 -9.28 0.64 12.49
CA MET A 1 -8.10 1.51 12.66
C MET A 1 -6.95 0.65 13.13
N LEU A 2 -5.87 0.62 12.39
CA LEU A 2 -4.66 -0.13 12.68
C LEU A 2 -3.63 0.86 13.24
N ARG A 3 -3.21 0.67 14.47
CA ARG A 3 -2.29 1.60 15.15
C ARG A 3 -0.89 1.00 15.24
N GLY A 4 0.12 1.73 14.79
CA GLY A 4 1.53 1.44 14.94
C GLY A 4 2.27 2.57 15.63
N ARG A 5 3.56 2.37 15.88
CA ARG A 5 4.40 3.38 16.55
C ARG A 5 4.65 4.62 15.70
N LEU A 6 4.74 4.48 14.36
CA LEU A 6 5.06 5.58 13.45
C LEU A 6 3.81 6.21 12.80
N CYS A 7 2.77 5.41 12.58
CA CYS A 7 1.59 5.85 11.85
C CYS A 7 0.36 5.05 12.25
N THR A 8 -0.79 5.60 11.89
CA THR A 8 -2.09 4.94 11.94
C THR A 8 -2.56 4.68 10.51
N VAL A 9 -3.10 3.48 10.26
CA VAL A 9 -3.78 3.12 9.00
C VAL A 9 -5.26 2.95 9.29
N ARG A 10 -6.11 3.71 8.61
CA ARG A 10 -7.56 3.72 8.84
C ARG A 10 -8.33 3.97 7.55
N HIS A 11 -9.59 3.59 7.55
CA HIS A 11 -10.49 4.00 6.48
C HIS A 11 -10.61 5.52 6.41
N MET A 12 -10.90 6.02 5.23
CA MET A 12 -11.11 7.44 4.98
C MET A 12 -12.39 7.94 5.66
N LEU A 13 -12.32 9.09 6.29
CA LEU A 13 -13.46 9.82 6.84
C LEU A 13 -13.95 10.87 5.84
N ASN A 14 -15.18 11.33 5.98
CA ASN A 14 -15.72 12.39 5.13
C ASN A 14 -14.88 13.67 5.16
N THR A 15 -14.27 13.97 6.30
CA THR A 15 -13.37 15.12 6.48
C THR A 15 -12.07 15.03 5.68
N ASP A 16 -11.63 13.81 5.31
CA ASP A 16 -10.40 13.60 4.58
C ASP A 16 -10.55 13.79 3.06
N VAL A 17 -11.78 13.64 2.55
CA VAL A 17 -12.05 13.51 1.11
C VAL A 17 -11.49 14.65 0.29
N ASN A 18 -11.66 15.90 0.73
CA ASN A 18 -11.16 17.06 0.02
C ASN A 18 -9.62 17.09 -0.02
N ALA A 19 -8.97 16.83 1.12
CA ALA A 19 -7.52 16.75 1.21
C ALA A 19 -6.98 15.59 0.35
N TYR A 20 -7.60 14.43 0.42
CA TYR A 20 -7.22 13.27 -0.39
C TYR A 20 -7.31 13.54 -1.89
N ILE A 21 -8.40 14.20 -2.36
CA ILE A 21 -8.59 14.58 -3.77
C ILE A 21 -7.49 15.54 -4.22
N ALA A 22 -7.20 16.57 -3.42
CA ALA A 22 -6.16 17.54 -3.72
C ALA A 22 -4.77 16.86 -3.83
N LEU A 23 -4.40 16.07 -2.82
CA LEU A 23 -3.13 15.34 -2.76
C LEU A 23 -3.01 14.27 -3.86
N THR A 24 -4.13 13.63 -4.21
CA THR A 24 -4.14 12.64 -5.30
C THR A 24 -3.88 13.29 -6.66
N ASN A 25 -4.32 14.51 -6.89
CA ASN A 25 -4.14 15.24 -8.14
C ASN A 25 -2.92 16.17 -8.15
N ASP A 26 -2.15 16.23 -7.07
CA ASP A 26 -0.87 16.95 -7.05
C ASP A 26 0.20 16.13 -7.78
N LEU A 27 0.40 16.43 -9.08
CA LEU A 27 1.35 15.71 -9.93
C LEU A 27 2.80 15.82 -9.44
N PRO A 28 3.29 17.00 -9.01
CA PRO A 28 4.66 17.12 -8.51
C PRO A 28 4.99 16.20 -7.36
N SER A 29 4.02 15.88 -6.49
CA SER A 29 4.21 14.99 -5.34
C SER A 29 4.22 13.50 -5.68
N ARG A 30 3.85 13.11 -6.92
CA ARG A 30 3.71 11.70 -7.29
C ARG A 30 5.03 10.96 -7.51
N GLY A 31 6.09 11.67 -7.90
CA GLY A 31 7.36 11.06 -8.29
C GLY A 31 7.26 10.26 -9.60
N ASP A 32 8.35 9.60 -9.98
CA ASP A 32 8.50 8.97 -11.29
C ASP A 32 7.76 7.64 -11.44
N TYR A 33 7.39 7.01 -10.34
CA TYR A 33 6.82 5.64 -10.31
C TYR A 33 5.31 5.62 -10.10
N TYR A 34 4.65 6.76 -10.24
CA TYR A 34 3.20 6.86 -10.16
C TYR A 34 2.62 7.44 -11.45
N SER A 35 1.41 7.01 -11.83
CA SER A 35 0.76 7.48 -13.05
C SER A 35 0.57 9.00 -13.03
N SER A 36 0.84 9.66 -14.16
CA SER A 36 0.58 11.09 -14.37
C SER A 36 -0.88 11.40 -14.71
N GLN A 37 -1.76 10.40 -14.78
CA GLN A 37 -3.18 10.61 -15.08
C GLN A 37 -3.90 11.33 -13.94
N PHE A 38 -4.69 12.33 -14.27
CA PHE A 38 -5.61 12.95 -13.32
C PHE A 38 -6.79 12.04 -13.01
N THR A 39 -7.24 12.08 -11.76
CA THR A 39 -8.51 11.47 -11.39
C THR A 39 -9.54 12.55 -11.14
N SER A 40 -10.73 12.41 -11.77
CA SER A 40 -11.81 13.39 -11.60
C SER A 40 -12.17 13.54 -10.11
N PRO A 41 -12.16 14.77 -9.55
CA PRO A 41 -12.60 15.02 -8.18
C PRO A 41 -14.01 14.53 -7.92
N GLU A 42 -14.92 14.70 -8.88
CA GLU A 42 -16.32 14.30 -8.74
C GLU A 42 -16.49 12.78 -8.76
N LEU A 43 -15.69 12.06 -9.56
CA LEU A 43 -15.69 10.59 -9.53
C LEU A 43 -15.18 10.07 -8.18
N LEU A 44 -14.14 10.67 -7.62
CA LEU A 44 -13.62 10.30 -6.30
C LEU A 44 -14.65 10.56 -5.18
N ARG A 45 -15.35 11.73 -5.24
CA ARG A 45 -16.42 12.02 -4.28
C ARG A 45 -17.57 11.02 -4.39
N LYS A 46 -17.99 10.71 -5.61
CA LYS A 46 -19.06 9.74 -5.87
C LYS A 46 -18.68 8.36 -5.36
N GLU A 47 -17.47 7.89 -5.65
CA GLU A 47 -16.96 6.59 -5.15
C GLU A 47 -16.95 6.57 -3.62
N PHE A 48 -16.47 7.64 -2.99
CA PHE A 48 -16.48 7.75 -1.53
C PHE A 48 -17.90 7.68 -0.95
N ILE A 49 -18.85 8.45 -1.50
CA ILE A 49 -20.24 8.47 -1.03
C ILE A 49 -20.89 7.07 -1.17
N GLN A 50 -20.59 6.36 -2.24
CA GLN A 50 -21.17 5.06 -2.52
C GLN A 50 -20.56 3.92 -1.68
N THR A 51 -19.26 3.94 -1.46
CA THR A 51 -18.53 2.77 -0.92
C THR A 51 -17.51 3.12 0.16
N ALA A 52 -17.23 4.39 0.42
CA ALA A 52 -16.08 4.83 1.22
C ALA A 52 -14.74 4.23 0.73
N PHE A 53 -14.61 3.97 -0.57
CA PHE A 53 -13.50 3.25 -1.22
C PHE A 53 -13.31 1.81 -0.72
N VAL A 54 -14.37 1.17 -0.26
CA VAL A 54 -14.39 -0.22 0.19
C VAL A 54 -15.31 -1.04 -0.71
N SER A 55 -14.83 -2.14 -1.23
CA SER A 55 -15.60 -3.11 -2.02
C SER A 55 -15.04 -4.51 -1.79
N GLU A 56 -15.68 -5.53 -2.37
CA GLU A 56 -15.16 -6.90 -2.34
C GLU A 56 -13.77 -7.01 -3.01
N ASP A 57 -13.51 -6.21 -4.03
CA ASP A 57 -12.29 -6.28 -4.84
C ASP A 57 -11.18 -5.33 -4.37
N LYS A 58 -11.51 -4.30 -3.59
CA LYS A 58 -10.55 -3.24 -3.19
C LYS A 58 -10.95 -2.62 -1.86
N GLU A 59 -9.96 -2.33 -1.05
CA GLU A 59 -10.12 -1.58 0.19
C GLU A 59 -8.99 -0.55 0.30
N LEU A 60 -9.35 0.72 0.45
CA LEU A 60 -8.40 1.83 0.53
C LEU A 60 -8.39 2.43 1.93
N PHE A 61 -7.18 2.64 2.43
CA PHE A 61 -6.91 3.27 3.72
C PHE A 61 -6.09 4.53 3.53
N VAL A 62 -6.21 5.45 4.44
CA VAL A 62 -5.31 6.59 4.60
C VAL A 62 -4.25 6.27 5.65
N ILE A 63 -3.07 6.85 5.46
CA ILE A 63 -1.95 6.79 6.40
C ILE A 63 -1.87 8.14 7.10
N GLU A 64 -1.90 8.12 8.42
CA GLU A 64 -1.90 9.28 9.29
C GLU A 64 -0.67 9.24 10.20
N ASP A 65 0.05 10.36 10.33
CA ASP A 65 1.18 10.47 11.25
C ASP A 65 0.73 10.68 12.72
N ALA A 66 1.67 10.80 13.63
CA ALA A 66 1.37 11.02 15.05
C ALA A 66 0.68 12.37 15.34
N ALA A 67 0.79 13.35 14.44
CA ALA A 67 0.14 14.65 14.53
C ALA A 67 -1.22 14.68 13.80
N HIS A 68 -1.72 13.52 13.36
CA HIS A 68 -2.96 13.35 12.60
C HIS A 68 -2.95 13.98 11.20
N ASN A 69 -1.78 14.22 10.62
CA ASN A 69 -1.70 14.65 9.23
C ASN A 69 -1.89 13.48 8.29
N LEU A 70 -2.64 13.70 7.22
CA LEU A 70 -2.80 12.75 6.12
C LEU A 70 -1.52 12.73 5.28
N ILE A 71 -0.69 11.71 5.44
CA ILE A 71 0.64 11.62 4.82
C ILE A 71 0.73 10.66 3.64
N GLY A 72 -0.28 9.83 3.44
CA GLY A 72 -0.29 8.87 2.35
C GLY A 72 -1.56 8.05 2.28
N SER A 73 -1.58 7.12 1.36
CA SER A 73 -2.61 6.09 1.25
C SER A 73 -1.99 4.72 1.01
N ILE A 74 -2.71 3.69 1.44
CA ILE A 74 -2.38 2.29 1.19
C ILE A 74 -3.67 1.54 0.91
N HIS A 75 -3.63 0.60 -0.01
CA HIS A 75 -4.80 -0.17 -0.41
C HIS A 75 -4.40 -1.58 -0.77
N HIS A 76 -5.35 -2.47 -0.73
CA HIS A 76 -5.22 -3.78 -1.38
C HIS A 76 -6.34 -3.97 -2.40
N PHE A 77 -6.08 -4.80 -3.38
CA PHE A 77 -7.06 -5.14 -4.39
C PHE A 77 -6.88 -6.57 -4.88
N LYS A 78 -7.92 -7.10 -5.51
CA LYS A 78 -7.93 -8.44 -6.06
C LYS A 78 -6.83 -8.60 -7.10
N SER A 79 -6.04 -9.62 -6.94
CA SER A 79 -4.97 -9.97 -7.85
C SER A 79 -5.39 -11.14 -8.77
N ARG A 80 -4.42 -11.88 -9.27
CA ARG A 80 -4.59 -12.92 -10.29
C ARG A 80 -5.41 -14.13 -9.84
N THR A 81 -5.44 -14.39 -8.53
CA THR A 81 -6.16 -15.53 -7.95
C THR A 81 -7.06 -15.11 -6.80
N PRO A 82 -8.13 -15.86 -6.49
CA PRO A 82 -9.07 -15.49 -5.43
C PRO A 82 -8.47 -15.33 -4.04
N LEU A 83 -7.43 -16.10 -3.72
CA LEU A 83 -6.75 -16.07 -2.41
C LEU A 83 -5.57 -15.11 -2.37
N CYS A 84 -5.39 -14.30 -3.41
CA CYS A 84 -4.29 -13.34 -3.53
C CYS A 84 -4.81 -11.90 -3.51
N ARG A 85 -4.07 -11.03 -2.83
CA ARG A 85 -4.28 -9.58 -2.88
C ARG A 85 -2.97 -8.89 -3.24
N GLU A 86 -3.06 -7.89 -4.11
CA GLU A 86 -1.96 -6.98 -4.39
C GLU A 86 -2.08 -5.74 -3.51
N ILE A 87 -0.97 -5.27 -2.95
CA ILE A 87 -0.91 -4.08 -2.12
C ILE A 87 -0.29 -2.95 -2.94
N GLY A 88 -0.94 -1.78 -2.91
CA GLY A 88 -0.41 -0.54 -3.46
C GLY A 88 -0.38 0.55 -2.39
N TYR A 89 0.59 1.46 -2.48
CA TYR A 89 0.73 2.55 -1.54
C TYR A 89 1.35 3.79 -2.18
N ARG A 90 1.15 4.93 -1.52
CA ARG A 90 1.73 6.20 -1.91
C ARG A 90 1.95 7.09 -0.69
N LEU A 91 3.09 7.80 -0.63
CA LEU A 91 3.25 9.00 0.18
C LEU A 91 2.80 10.22 -0.62
N PHE A 92 2.17 11.18 0.05
CA PHE A 92 1.75 12.44 -0.56
C PHE A 92 2.83 13.51 -0.52
N ASP A 93 3.78 13.40 0.42
CA ASP A 93 4.93 14.29 0.52
C ASP A 93 6.22 13.48 0.30
N PRO A 94 6.96 13.74 -0.81
CA PRO A 94 8.25 13.10 -1.06
C PRO A 94 9.30 13.32 0.05
N ALA A 95 9.21 14.41 0.81
CA ALA A 95 10.12 14.70 1.94
C ALA A 95 9.98 13.69 3.10
N LEU A 96 8.89 12.93 3.13
CA LEU A 96 8.66 11.85 4.10
C LEU A 96 9.27 10.50 3.65
N ALA A 97 9.80 10.44 2.42
CA ALA A 97 10.43 9.22 1.92
C ALA A 97 11.62 8.80 2.77
N GLY A 98 11.84 7.49 2.89
CA GLY A 98 12.96 6.92 3.68
C GLY A 98 12.76 6.94 5.20
N ARG A 99 11.73 7.58 5.74
CA ARG A 99 11.44 7.66 7.19
C ARG A 99 10.71 6.44 7.76
N GLY A 100 10.42 5.42 6.94
CA GLY A 100 9.83 4.16 7.38
C GLY A 100 8.30 4.13 7.45
N TYR A 101 7.59 5.21 7.12
CA TYR A 101 6.13 5.28 7.16
C TYR A 101 5.44 4.20 6.32
N ILE A 102 5.86 4.05 5.05
CA ILE A 102 5.28 3.03 4.16
C ILE A 102 5.59 1.62 4.66
N THR A 103 6.80 1.36 5.15
CA THR A 103 7.15 0.04 5.73
C THR A 103 6.25 -0.27 6.93
N ALA A 104 6.05 0.70 7.84
CA ALA A 104 5.17 0.53 8.99
C ALA A 104 3.72 0.31 8.59
N ALA A 105 3.19 1.13 7.65
CA ALA A 105 1.82 0.99 7.15
C ALA A 105 1.59 -0.34 6.44
N THR A 106 2.57 -0.79 5.64
CA THR A 106 2.51 -2.09 4.95
C THR A 106 2.49 -3.24 5.95
N GLY A 107 3.33 -3.20 6.99
CA GLY A 107 3.31 -4.21 8.06
C GLY A 107 1.96 -4.29 8.76
N LEU A 108 1.37 -3.13 9.13
CA LEU A 108 0.03 -3.09 9.72
C LEU A 108 -1.05 -3.68 8.80
N LEU A 109 -0.99 -3.37 7.51
CA LEU A 109 -1.95 -3.89 6.54
C LEU A 109 -1.78 -5.41 6.33
N ILE A 110 -0.55 -5.92 6.25
CA ILE A 110 -0.25 -7.36 6.18
C ILE A 110 -0.88 -8.10 7.36
N ASP A 111 -0.67 -7.59 8.58
CA ASP A 111 -1.22 -8.17 9.80
C ASP A 111 -2.75 -8.20 9.79
N TYR A 112 -3.37 -7.13 9.31
CA TYR A 112 -4.82 -7.06 9.13
C TYR A 112 -5.31 -8.08 8.09
N LEU A 113 -4.70 -8.12 6.91
CA LEU A 113 -5.15 -8.98 5.83
C LEU A 113 -5.00 -10.47 6.16
N PHE A 114 -3.90 -10.88 6.73
CA PHE A 114 -3.71 -12.27 7.13
C PHE A 114 -4.48 -12.62 8.41
N GLY A 115 -4.72 -11.66 9.30
CA GLY A 115 -5.48 -11.87 10.52
C GLY A 115 -6.99 -11.94 10.31
N ALA A 116 -7.53 -11.07 9.46
CA ALA A 116 -8.97 -10.91 9.27
C ALA A 116 -9.55 -11.73 8.12
N TYR A 117 -8.74 -12.07 7.11
CA TYR A 117 -9.21 -12.75 5.89
C TYR A 117 -8.46 -14.07 5.67
N GLN A 118 -9.03 -14.92 4.83
CA GLN A 118 -8.43 -16.21 4.45
C GLN A 118 -7.48 -16.09 3.23
N TYR A 119 -6.89 -14.91 3.00
CA TYR A 119 -5.92 -14.78 1.94
C TYR A 119 -4.68 -15.63 2.23
N HIS A 120 -4.11 -16.22 1.20
CA HIS A 120 -2.93 -17.07 1.29
C HIS A 120 -1.66 -16.35 0.84
N ARG A 121 -1.82 -15.34 -0.02
CA ARG A 121 -0.71 -14.66 -0.68
C ARG A 121 -0.98 -13.16 -0.77
N LEU A 122 0.01 -12.35 -0.44
CA LEU A 122 0.05 -10.92 -0.70
C LEU A 122 1.14 -10.63 -1.72
N GLU A 123 0.89 -9.69 -2.62
CA GLU A 123 1.81 -9.31 -3.69
C GLU A 123 2.10 -7.83 -3.66
N LEU A 124 3.29 -7.47 -4.13
CA LEU A 124 3.72 -6.11 -4.46
C LEU A 124 4.29 -6.14 -5.88
N MET A 125 3.82 -5.24 -6.73
CA MET A 125 4.40 -5.02 -8.05
C MET A 125 4.99 -3.61 -8.13
N MET A 126 6.17 -3.51 -8.73
CA MET A 126 6.87 -2.24 -8.86
C MET A 126 7.77 -2.20 -10.10
N GLU A 127 8.02 -1.00 -10.59
CA GLU A 127 9.01 -0.75 -11.65
C GLU A 127 10.42 -1.12 -11.16
N PRO A 128 11.29 -1.73 -11.99
CA PRO A 128 12.59 -2.25 -11.56
C PRO A 128 13.53 -1.25 -10.88
N ASN A 129 13.43 0.04 -11.25
CA ASN A 129 14.24 1.10 -10.66
C ASN A 129 13.64 1.72 -9.40
N ASN A 130 12.45 1.28 -8.97
CA ASN A 130 11.81 1.77 -7.74
C ASN A 130 12.43 1.12 -6.50
N VAL A 131 13.69 1.50 -6.22
CA VAL A 131 14.47 1.02 -5.07
C VAL A 131 13.75 1.28 -3.73
N GLY A 132 12.95 2.35 -3.66
CA GLY A 132 12.16 2.67 -2.47
C GLY A 132 11.15 1.59 -2.15
N SER A 133 10.35 1.18 -3.14
CA SER A 133 9.36 0.10 -2.98
C SER A 133 10.00 -1.27 -2.78
N GLU A 134 11.12 -1.54 -3.45
CA GLU A 134 11.89 -2.77 -3.23
C GLU A 134 12.34 -2.91 -1.77
N ARG A 135 12.89 -1.85 -1.17
CA ARG A 135 13.27 -1.84 0.25
C ARG A 135 12.09 -2.05 1.19
N VAL A 136 10.91 -1.52 0.85
CA VAL A 136 9.68 -1.78 1.61
C VAL A 136 9.31 -3.26 1.53
N ALA A 137 9.29 -3.84 0.33
CA ALA A 137 8.99 -5.26 0.13
C ALA A 137 9.91 -6.15 0.98
N LEU A 138 11.22 -5.98 0.85
CA LEU A 138 12.21 -6.79 1.59
C LEU A 138 12.09 -6.63 3.11
N LYS A 139 11.89 -5.39 3.61
CA LYS A 139 11.71 -5.13 5.05
C LYS A 139 10.41 -5.71 5.62
N CYS A 140 9.39 -5.87 4.78
CA CYS A 140 8.12 -6.50 5.15
C CYS A 140 8.12 -8.02 4.94
N GLY A 141 9.25 -8.63 4.57
CA GLY A 141 9.39 -10.08 4.44
C GLY A 141 8.93 -10.64 3.09
N PHE A 142 8.70 -9.79 2.09
CA PHE A 142 8.37 -10.26 0.75
C PHE A 142 9.60 -10.86 0.05
N THR A 143 9.37 -11.93 -0.69
CA THR A 143 10.36 -12.60 -1.53
C THR A 143 10.21 -12.18 -2.98
N PHE A 144 11.32 -11.93 -3.68
CA PHE A 144 11.33 -11.66 -5.12
C PHE A 144 10.99 -12.91 -5.91
N GLU A 145 10.01 -12.81 -6.81
CA GLU A 145 9.54 -13.95 -7.63
C GLU A 145 10.05 -13.89 -9.06
N GLY A 146 10.26 -12.69 -9.59
CA GLY A 146 10.71 -12.51 -10.97
C GLY A 146 10.31 -11.17 -11.56
N THR A 147 10.63 -11.01 -12.84
CA THR A 147 10.33 -9.83 -13.63
C THR A 147 9.33 -10.16 -14.72
N LEU A 148 8.20 -9.46 -14.71
CA LEU A 148 7.20 -9.49 -15.78
C LEU A 148 7.62 -8.47 -16.83
N ARG A 149 7.98 -8.93 -18.01
CA ARG A 149 8.39 -8.05 -19.10
C ARG A 149 7.19 -7.27 -19.63
N GLN A 150 7.37 -5.95 -19.87
CA GLN A 150 6.38 -5.08 -20.50
C GLN A 150 4.98 -5.17 -19.84
N ALA A 151 4.97 -5.15 -18.50
CA ALA A 151 3.78 -5.48 -17.70
C ALA A 151 2.81 -4.32 -17.54
N PHE A 152 3.29 -3.08 -17.66
CA PHE A 152 2.43 -1.91 -17.55
C PHE A 152 2.94 -0.70 -18.34
N PHE A 153 2.03 0.23 -18.60
CA PHE A 153 2.32 1.51 -19.23
C PHE A 153 2.41 2.59 -18.15
N LEU A 154 3.54 3.28 -18.07
CA LEU A 154 3.78 4.32 -17.07
C LEU A 154 4.44 5.53 -17.73
N ASN A 155 3.80 6.70 -17.59
CA ASN A 155 4.35 7.98 -18.02
C ASN A 155 4.89 7.97 -19.47
N GLY A 156 4.09 7.45 -20.42
CA GLY A 156 4.41 7.44 -21.83
C GLY A 156 5.29 6.26 -22.30
N ALA A 157 5.65 5.32 -21.42
CA ALA A 157 6.49 4.19 -21.78
C ALA A 157 5.96 2.86 -21.22
N ILE A 158 6.20 1.78 -21.97
CA ILE A 158 5.97 0.41 -21.49
C ILE A 158 7.13 0.04 -20.56
N ARG A 159 6.82 -0.53 -19.41
CA ARG A 159 7.75 -0.86 -18.33
C ARG A 159 7.62 -2.32 -17.90
N ASP A 160 8.72 -2.88 -17.47
CA ASP A 160 8.77 -4.15 -16.76
C ASP A 160 8.23 -3.96 -15.35
N ALA A 161 7.77 -5.05 -14.73
CA ALA A 161 7.38 -5.07 -13.32
C ALA A 161 8.15 -6.16 -12.57
N ARG A 162 8.76 -5.81 -11.44
CA ARG A 162 9.23 -6.78 -10.46
C ARG A 162 8.08 -7.22 -9.58
N LEU A 163 7.90 -8.52 -9.43
CA LEU A 163 6.90 -9.14 -8.58
C LEU A 163 7.55 -9.65 -7.30
N TYR A 164 6.99 -9.27 -6.18
CA TYR A 164 7.33 -9.74 -4.85
C TYR A 164 6.10 -10.35 -4.19
N SER A 165 6.28 -11.39 -3.38
CA SER A 165 5.19 -12.03 -2.65
C SER A 165 5.54 -12.32 -1.20
N LEU A 166 4.49 -12.39 -0.38
CA LEU A 166 4.55 -12.89 1.00
C LEU A 166 3.44 -13.92 1.18
N LEU A 167 3.81 -15.11 1.61
CA LEU A 167 2.86 -16.18 1.85
C LEU A 167 2.41 -16.20 3.32
N ARG A 168 1.16 -16.62 3.57
CA ARG A 168 0.63 -16.76 4.94
C ARG A 168 1.51 -17.58 5.89
N PRO A 169 2.09 -18.75 5.49
CA PRO A 169 2.99 -19.50 6.37
C PRO A 169 4.25 -18.72 6.74
N GLU A 170 4.81 -17.93 5.83
CA GLU A 170 6.01 -17.11 6.07
C GLU A 170 5.72 -16.01 7.10
N TRP A 171 4.59 -15.31 6.94
CA TRP A 171 4.11 -14.33 7.92
C TRP A 171 3.87 -14.97 9.29
N ALA A 172 3.21 -16.13 9.36
CA ALA A 172 2.93 -16.82 10.61
C ALA A 172 4.22 -17.24 11.34
N ALA A 173 5.20 -17.76 10.59
CA ALA A 173 6.50 -18.13 11.14
C ALA A 173 7.26 -16.94 11.72
N ALA A 174 7.28 -15.80 11.01
CA ALA A 174 7.93 -14.59 11.49
C ALA A 174 7.31 -14.06 12.79
N ARG A 175 5.98 -14.12 12.92
CA ARG A 175 5.29 -13.70 14.16
C ARG A 175 5.54 -14.65 15.34
N ALA A 176 5.61 -15.95 15.11
CA ALA A 176 5.90 -16.93 16.16
C ALA A 176 7.28 -16.67 16.79
N VAL A 177 8.27 -16.24 16.01
CA VAL A 177 9.60 -15.86 16.51
C VAL A 177 9.51 -14.64 17.44
N VAL A 178 8.74 -13.61 17.07
CA VAL A 178 8.60 -12.40 17.87
C VAL A 178 7.88 -12.66 19.21
N THR A 179 6.86 -13.52 19.19
CA THR A 179 6.08 -13.86 20.41
C THR A 179 6.86 -14.71 21.42
N ASN A 180 7.88 -15.43 20.97
CA ASN A 180 8.69 -16.30 21.81
C ASN A 180 9.97 -15.64 22.35
N LEU A 181 10.21 -14.35 22.07
CA LEU A 181 11.29 -13.60 22.71
C LEU A 181 10.89 -13.27 24.15
N PRO A 182 11.72 -13.59 25.16
CA PRO A 182 11.43 -13.20 26.54
C PRO A 182 11.34 -11.67 26.61
N GLU A 183 10.35 -11.17 27.35
CA GLU A 183 10.28 -9.76 27.71
C GLU A 183 11.57 -9.42 28.50
N LEU A 184 12.39 -8.52 27.94
CA LEU A 184 13.60 -7.98 28.59
C LEU A 184 13.22 -6.79 29.50
#